data_b71340206f9ae11dafb844dacaad577d
#
_entry.id   b71340206f9ae11dafb844dacaad577d
#
_cell.length_a   1.000
_cell.length_b   1.000
_cell.length_c   1.000
_cell.angle_alpha   90.00
_cell.angle_beta   90.00
_cell.angle_gamma   90.00
#
_symmetry.space_group_name_H-M   'P 1'
#
loop_
_entity.id
_entity.type
_entity.pdbx_description
1 polymer ?
#
loop_
_entity_poly.entity_id
_entity_poly.type
_entity_poly.pdbx_seq_one_letter_code
_entity_poly.pdbx_strand_id
1 'polypeptide(L)'
;MKALGSLDPANGMQAMQAINRTIVRPSFLLVFLGTAVLAVISGFIAYTSAEPWPYIIAAAAIYIFACVLSTGLFNVPLNNLLERADAETDEGQCLWRDYLSQWTNWNHVRSFACVLSTILLAYSLSETGGL
;
A
#
# COMPACT_ATOMS: atom_id res chain seq x y z
N MET A 1 -6.95 7.10 9.59
CA MET A 1 -6.59 8.54 9.43
C MET A 1 -7.60 9.48 10.08
N LYS A 2 -8.94 9.26 9.99
CA LYS A 2 -9.92 10.16 10.65
C LYS A 2 -9.65 10.36 12.15
N ALA A 3 -9.35 9.29 12.89
CA ALA A 3 -9.04 9.36 14.32
C ALA A 3 -7.77 10.21 14.62
N LEU A 4 -6.73 10.09 13.81
CA LEU A 4 -5.52 10.91 13.97
C LEU A 4 -5.77 12.38 13.60
N GLY A 5 -6.59 12.64 12.60
CA GLY A 5 -6.97 13.99 12.19
C GLY A 5 -7.95 14.68 13.15
N SER A 6 -8.57 13.96 14.10
CA SER A 6 -9.40 14.54 15.16
C SER A 6 -8.62 14.90 16.43
N LEU A 7 -7.35 14.52 16.50
CA LEU A 7 -6.45 14.96 17.57
C LEU A 7 -5.97 16.39 17.32
N ASP A 8 -5.43 17.00 18.37
CA ASP A 8 -4.62 18.21 18.20
C ASP A 8 -3.51 17.94 17.15
N PRO A 9 -3.22 18.88 16.23
CA PRO A 9 -2.29 18.65 15.12
C PRO A 9 -0.93 18.09 15.55
N ALA A 10 -0.34 18.63 16.63
CA ALA A 10 0.94 18.17 17.14
C ALA A 10 0.86 16.70 17.62
N ASN A 11 -0.17 16.36 18.39
CA ASN A 11 -0.38 15.02 18.90
C ASN A 11 -0.68 14.01 17.78
N GLY A 12 -1.49 14.40 16.79
CA GLY A 12 -1.80 13.58 15.62
C GLY A 12 -0.56 13.25 14.79
N MET A 13 0.29 14.25 14.57
CA MET A 13 1.53 14.12 13.84
C MET A 13 2.53 13.23 14.59
N GLN A 14 2.77 13.47 15.88
CA GLN A 14 3.65 12.65 16.72
C GLN A 14 3.20 11.18 16.76
N ALA A 15 1.89 10.95 16.89
CA ALA A 15 1.33 9.60 16.85
C ALA A 15 1.60 8.91 15.50
N MET A 16 1.46 9.60 14.38
CA MET A 16 1.74 9.03 13.05
C MET A 16 3.23 8.78 12.83
N GLN A 17 4.12 9.66 13.30
CA GLN A 17 5.56 9.43 13.30
C GLN A 17 5.91 8.15 14.08
N ALA A 18 5.33 7.96 15.27
CA ALA A 18 5.52 6.75 16.06
C ALA A 18 5.02 5.48 15.34
N ILE A 19 3.87 5.56 14.67
CA ILE A 19 3.33 4.47 13.85
C ILE A 19 4.30 4.14 12.72
N ASN A 20 4.80 5.13 11.97
CA ASN A 20 5.71 4.93 10.85
C ASN A 20 7.01 4.24 11.27
N ARG A 21 7.58 4.61 12.41
CA ARG A 21 8.78 3.95 12.98
C ARG A 21 8.50 2.50 13.38
N THR A 22 7.29 2.21 13.80
CA THR A 22 6.92 0.89 14.33
C THR A 22 6.49 -0.09 13.23
N ILE A 23 5.83 0.40 12.17
CA ILE A 23 5.22 -0.47 11.16
C ILE A 23 6.25 -1.07 10.18
N VAL A 24 7.37 -0.38 9.94
CA VAL A 24 8.43 -0.83 9.03
C VAL A 24 9.30 -1.89 9.73
N ARG A 25 8.68 -3.01 10.07
CA ARG A 25 9.37 -4.17 10.65
C ARG A 25 9.70 -5.21 9.58
N PRO A 26 10.71 -6.07 9.80
CA PRO A 26 11.05 -7.13 8.86
C PRO A 26 9.86 -8.04 8.50
N SER A 27 8.96 -8.31 9.45
CA SER A 27 7.75 -9.10 9.22
C SER A 27 6.78 -8.44 8.24
N PHE A 28 6.58 -7.13 8.35
CA PHE A 28 5.76 -6.37 7.40
C PHE A 28 6.38 -6.38 5.99
N LEU A 29 7.67 -6.09 5.90
CA LEU A 29 8.39 -6.10 4.62
C LEU A 29 8.40 -7.47 3.97
N LEU A 30 8.54 -8.55 4.77
CA LEU A 30 8.48 -9.91 4.27
C LEU A 30 7.12 -10.23 3.63
N VAL A 31 6.02 -9.87 4.29
CA VAL A 31 4.67 -10.08 3.73
C VAL A 31 4.45 -9.19 2.51
N PHE A 32 4.79 -7.91 2.59
CA PHE A 32 4.54 -6.94 1.53
C PHE A 32 5.32 -7.24 0.24
N LEU A 33 6.64 -7.43 0.35
CA LEU A 33 7.51 -7.75 -0.77
C LEU A 33 7.40 -9.21 -1.18
N GLY A 34 7.19 -10.13 -0.23
CA GLY A 34 6.95 -11.54 -0.49
C GLY A 34 5.71 -11.76 -1.37
N THR A 35 4.62 -11.01 -1.10
CA THR A 35 3.44 -11.03 -1.97
C THR A 35 3.76 -10.54 -3.39
N ALA A 36 4.62 -9.51 -3.53
CA ALA A 36 5.04 -9.04 -4.85
C ALA A 36 5.83 -10.12 -5.62
N VAL A 37 6.75 -10.81 -4.95
CA VAL A 37 7.52 -11.90 -5.54
C VAL A 37 6.60 -13.05 -5.96
N LEU A 38 5.67 -13.45 -5.10
CA LEU A 38 4.68 -14.48 -5.41
C LEU A 38 3.78 -14.08 -6.59
N ALA A 39 3.37 -12.82 -6.68
CA ALA A 39 2.58 -12.31 -7.79
C ALA A 39 3.34 -12.43 -9.13
N VAL A 40 4.64 -12.08 -9.15
CA VAL A 40 5.48 -12.23 -10.35
C VAL A 40 5.64 -13.70 -10.74
N ILE A 41 5.94 -14.57 -9.76
CA ILE A 41 6.10 -16.02 -9.99
C ILE A 41 4.80 -16.62 -10.54
N SER A 42 3.67 -16.30 -9.91
CA SER A 42 2.35 -16.80 -10.36
C SER A 42 2.01 -16.32 -11.77
N GLY A 43 2.29 -15.05 -12.09
CA GLY A 43 2.10 -14.50 -13.44
C GLY A 43 2.98 -15.20 -14.47
N PHE A 44 4.22 -15.51 -14.14
CA PHE A 44 5.14 -16.22 -15.04
C PHE A 44 4.68 -17.68 -15.28
N ILE A 45 4.32 -18.39 -14.21
CA ILE A 45 3.80 -19.77 -14.33
C ILE A 45 2.52 -19.77 -15.17
N ALA A 46 1.58 -18.86 -14.90
CA ALA A 46 0.33 -18.79 -15.65
C ALA A 46 0.56 -18.50 -17.14
N TYR A 47 1.52 -17.63 -17.47
CA TYR A 47 1.87 -17.31 -18.86
C TYR A 47 2.44 -18.51 -19.61
N THR A 48 3.20 -19.38 -18.92
CA THR A 48 3.80 -20.59 -19.53
C THR A 48 2.88 -21.81 -19.53
N SER A 49 1.74 -21.74 -18.83
CA SER A 49 0.74 -22.80 -18.71
C SER A 49 -0.50 -22.47 -19.57
N ALA A 50 -1.38 -23.47 -19.79
CA ALA A 50 -2.65 -23.27 -20.50
C ALA A 50 -3.77 -22.70 -19.60
N GLU A 51 -3.41 -22.14 -18.44
CA GLU A 51 -4.32 -21.60 -17.42
C GLU A 51 -4.90 -20.21 -17.84
N PRO A 52 -5.91 -19.69 -17.15
CA PRO A 52 -6.49 -18.35 -17.43
C PRO A 52 -5.54 -17.21 -17.04
N TRP A 53 -4.37 -17.20 -17.67
CA TRP A 53 -3.25 -16.30 -17.41
C TRP A 53 -3.58 -14.80 -17.48
N PRO A 54 -4.54 -14.31 -18.31
CA PRO A 54 -4.79 -12.87 -18.38
C PRO A 54 -5.22 -12.28 -17.04
N TYR A 55 -6.04 -13.00 -16.27
CA TYR A 55 -6.53 -12.53 -14.96
C TYR A 55 -5.42 -12.53 -13.91
N ILE A 56 -4.57 -13.57 -13.94
CA ILE A 56 -3.44 -13.68 -13.00
C ILE A 56 -2.39 -12.59 -13.29
N ILE A 57 -2.08 -12.36 -14.58
CA ILE A 57 -1.15 -11.28 -14.96
C ILE A 57 -1.73 -9.90 -14.63
N ALA A 58 -3.02 -9.67 -14.89
CA ALA A 58 -3.67 -8.41 -14.54
C ALA A 58 -3.64 -8.18 -13.02
N ALA A 59 -3.93 -9.20 -12.22
CA ALA A 59 -3.86 -9.13 -10.77
C ALA A 59 -2.44 -8.81 -10.28
N ALA A 60 -1.42 -9.48 -10.82
CA ALA A 60 -0.03 -9.23 -10.49
C ALA A 60 0.40 -7.81 -10.88
N ALA A 61 0.05 -7.34 -12.07
CA ALA A 61 0.34 -5.99 -12.53
C ALA A 61 -0.32 -4.93 -11.63
N ILE A 62 -1.60 -5.09 -11.29
CA ILE A 62 -2.31 -4.18 -10.38
C ILE A 62 -1.61 -4.12 -9.02
N TYR A 63 -1.26 -5.27 -8.44
CA TYR A 63 -0.56 -5.29 -7.16
C TYR A 63 0.80 -4.59 -7.23
N ILE A 64 1.62 -4.88 -8.24
CA ILE A 64 2.95 -4.28 -8.40
C ILE A 64 2.84 -2.77 -8.61
N PHE A 65 2.05 -2.32 -9.58
CA PHE A 65 2.00 -0.90 -9.94
C PHE A 65 1.19 -0.06 -8.96
N ALA A 66 -0.01 -0.48 -8.60
CA ALA A 66 -0.89 0.32 -7.76
C ALA A 66 -0.69 0.09 -6.25
N CYS A 67 -0.05 -0.99 -5.82
CA CYS A 67 0.25 -1.22 -4.41
C CYS A 67 1.73 -0.96 -4.11
N VAL A 68 2.67 -1.70 -4.73
CA VAL A 68 4.09 -1.62 -4.37
C VAL A 68 4.71 -0.31 -4.83
N LEU A 69 4.60 0.02 -6.14
CA LEU A 69 5.21 1.24 -6.67
C LEU A 69 4.58 2.50 -6.09
N SER A 70 3.25 2.55 -5.94
CA SER A 70 2.61 3.71 -5.32
C SER A 70 3.06 3.92 -3.88
N THR A 71 3.28 2.85 -3.11
CA THR A 71 3.82 2.93 -1.76
C THR A 71 5.22 3.55 -1.78
N GLY A 72 6.11 3.05 -2.63
CA GLY A 72 7.49 3.54 -2.72
C GLY A 72 7.59 4.98 -3.22
N LEU A 73 6.77 5.35 -4.21
CA LEU A 73 6.86 6.65 -4.87
C LEU A 73 6.11 7.77 -4.14
N PHE A 74 5.06 7.44 -3.38
CA PHE A 74 4.20 8.46 -2.76
C PHE A 74 4.15 8.33 -1.24
N ASN A 75 3.81 7.15 -0.69
CA ASN A 75 3.66 7.02 0.77
C ASN A 75 5.00 7.10 1.52
N VAL A 76 6.05 6.46 1.02
CA VAL A 76 7.37 6.50 1.68
C VAL A 76 7.97 7.91 1.70
N PRO A 77 7.98 8.69 0.60
CA PRO A 77 8.42 10.09 0.65
C PRO A 77 7.61 10.96 1.60
N LEU A 78 6.27 10.81 1.63
CA LEU A 78 5.42 11.53 2.58
C LEU A 78 5.77 11.18 4.03
N ASN A 79 5.97 9.90 4.33
CA ASN A 79 6.39 9.45 5.67
C ASN A 79 7.75 10.04 6.06
N ASN A 80 8.69 10.10 5.12
CA ASN A 80 10.02 10.68 5.36
C ASN A 80 9.97 12.20 5.59
N LEU A 81 9.08 12.91 4.90
CA LEU A 81 8.85 14.33 5.13
C LEU A 81 8.25 14.56 6.52
N LEU A 82 7.22 13.78 6.87
CA LEU A 82 6.59 13.87 8.18
C LEU A 82 7.58 13.57 9.32
N GLU A 83 8.45 12.57 9.14
CA GLU A 83 9.44 12.17 10.16
C GLU A 83 10.43 13.28 10.50
N ARG A 84 10.76 14.15 9.55
CA ARG A 84 11.70 15.25 9.71
C ARG A 84 11.07 16.54 10.20
N ALA A 85 9.75 16.61 10.20
CA ALA A 85 9.02 17.82 10.56
C ALA A 85 8.86 17.93 12.08
N ASP A 86 8.93 19.15 12.58
CA ASP A 86 8.68 19.48 13.98
C ASP A 86 7.19 19.75 14.18
N ALA A 87 6.55 18.96 15.03
CA ALA A 87 5.12 19.02 15.30
C ALA A 87 4.69 20.32 16.03
N GLU A 88 5.62 21.00 16.71
CA GLU A 88 5.34 22.20 17.48
C GLU A 88 5.38 23.49 16.62
N THR A 89 5.79 23.38 15.35
CA THR A 89 5.87 24.55 14.46
C THR A 89 4.63 24.69 13.57
N ASP A 90 4.32 25.92 13.16
CA ASP A 90 3.24 26.20 12.21
C ASP A 90 3.46 25.51 10.87
N GLU A 91 4.71 25.42 10.43
CA GLU A 91 5.10 24.70 9.20
C GLU A 91 4.80 23.20 9.32
N GLY A 92 5.15 22.59 10.47
CA GLY A 92 4.85 21.18 10.75
C GLY A 92 3.35 20.92 10.78
N GLN A 93 2.56 21.79 11.36
CA GLN A 93 1.10 21.66 11.38
C GLN A 93 0.47 21.84 10.00
N CYS A 94 1.03 22.71 9.15
CA CYS A 94 0.62 22.84 7.76
C CYS A 94 0.93 21.56 6.96
N LEU A 95 2.16 21.03 7.09
CA LEU A 95 2.56 19.77 6.52
C LEU A 95 1.67 18.59 6.96
N TRP A 96 1.27 18.57 8.24
CA TRP A 96 0.38 17.54 8.76
C TRP A 96 -0.98 17.50 8.06
N ARG A 97 -1.58 18.66 7.78
CA ARG A 97 -2.86 18.74 7.06
C ARG A 97 -2.75 18.20 5.64
N ASP A 98 -1.69 18.58 4.93
CA ASP A 98 -1.42 18.10 3.58
C ASP A 98 -1.13 16.60 3.56
N TYR A 99 -0.35 16.13 4.51
CA TYR A 99 -0.05 14.72 4.71
C TYR A 99 -1.31 13.88 4.93
N LEU A 100 -2.21 14.31 5.81
CA LEU A 100 -3.47 13.61 6.07
C LEU A 100 -4.27 13.37 4.79
N SER A 101 -4.37 14.38 3.93
CA SER A 101 -5.09 14.28 2.66
C SER A 101 -4.38 13.37 1.68
N GLN A 102 -3.12 13.65 1.37
CA GLN A 102 -2.36 12.93 0.34
C GLN A 102 -2.13 11.47 0.72
N TRP A 103 -1.68 11.21 1.95
CA TRP A 103 -1.42 9.86 2.42
C TRP A 103 -2.69 9.01 2.42
N THR A 104 -3.83 9.60 2.82
CA THR A 104 -5.12 8.90 2.84
C THR A 104 -5.56 8.53 1.43
N ASN A 105 -5.42 9.43 0.46
CA ASN A 105 -5.77 9.17 -0.92
C ASN A 105 -4.95 8.01 -1.50
N TRP A 106 -3.63 8.02 -1.32
CA TRP A 106 -2.77 6.94 -1.78
C TRP A 106 -3.05 5.61 -1.06
N ASN A 107 -3.41 5.68 0.23
CA ASN A 107 -3.83 4.49 0.97
C ASN A 107 -5.14 3.90 0.43
N HIS A 108 -6.09 4.72 -0.02
CA HIS A 108 -7.31 4.24 -0.68
C HIS A 108 -7.02 3.60 -2.03
N VAL A 109 -6.17 4.22 -2.85
CA VAL A 109 -5.71 3.63 -4.14
C VAL A 109 -5.13 2.23 -3.89
N ARG A 110 -4.23 2.11 -2.93
CA ARG A 110 -3.60 0.85 -2.55
C ARG A 110 -4.60 -0.20 -2.06
N SER A 111 -5.51 0.20 -1.18
CA SER A 111 -6.54 -0.71 -0.65
C SER A 111 -7.47 -1.22 -1.76
N PHE A 112 -7.89 -0.33 -2.66
CA PHE A 112 -8.71 -0.70 -3.80
C PHE A 112 -7.97 -1.64 -4.75
N ALA A 113 -6.71 -1.36 -5.04
CA ALA A 113 -5.86 -2.22 -5.86
C ALA A 113 -5.71 -3.64 -5.29
N CYS A 114 -5.51 -3.76 -3.96
CA CYS A 114 -5.43 -5.06 -3.30
C CYS A 114 -6.74 -5.84 -3.42
N VAL A 115 -7.89 -5.19 -3.20
CA VAL A 115 -9.20 -5.83 -3.36
C VAL A 115 -9.42 -6.30 -4.80
N LEU A 116 -9.15 -5.43 -5.78
CA LEU A 116 -9.30 -5.78 -7.20
C LEU A 116 -8.38 -6.92 -7.62
N SER A 117 -7.12 -6.88 -7.20
CA SER A 117 -6.17 -7.97 -7.46
C SER A 117 -6.66 -9.30 -6.86
N THR A 118 -7.19 -9.27 -5.64
CA THR A 118 -7.75 -10.47 -4.98
C THR A 118 -8.96 -11.02 -5.73
N ILE A 119 -9.86 -10.15 -6.19
CA ILE A 119 -11.04 -10.55 -6.98
C ILE A 119 -10.61 -11.23 -8.28
N LEU A 120 -9.64 -10.67 -9.00
CA LEU A 120 -9.13 -11.25 -10.25
C LEU A 120 -8.49 -12.62 -10.02
N LEU A 121 -7.73 -12.79 -8.94
CA LEU A 121 -7.16 -14.09 -8.58
C LEU A 121 -8.24 -15.12 -8.23
N ALA A 122 -9.24 -14.72 -7.42
CA ALA A 122 -10.36 -15.59 -7.07
C ALA A 122 -11.17 -16.00 -8.31
N TYR A 123 -11.39 -15.07 -9.23
CA TYR A 123 -12.06 -15.35 -10.49
C TYR A 123 -11.26 -16.34 -11.35
N SER A 124 -9.95 -16.16 -11.46
CA SER A 124 -9.11 -17.10 -12.21
C SER A 124 -9.18 -18.52 -11.67
N LEU A 125 -9.26 -18.69 -10.35
CA LEU A 125 -9.41 -20.01 -9.71
C LEU A 125 -10.76 -20.66 -10.06
N SER A 126 -11.85 -19.88 -10.17
CA SER A 126 -13.17 -20.41 -10.56
C SER A 126 -13.21 -20.91 -12.00
N GLU A 127 -12.45 -20.27 -12.91
CA GLU A 127 -12.35 -20.68 -14.31
C GLU A 127 -11.55 -21.99 -14.47
N THR A 128 -10.61 -22.29 -13.57
CA THR A 128 -9.84 -23.54 -13.60
C THR A 128 -10.61 -24.74 -13.00
N GLY A 129 -11.84 -24.55 -12.54
CA GLY A 129 -12.64 -25.61 -11.94
C GLY A 129 -12.17 -26.03 -10.53
N GLY A 130 -11.39 -25.19 -9.87
CA GLY A 130 -10.81 -25.45 -8.55
C GLY A 130 -11.69 -25.07 -7.35
N LEU A 131 -12.95 -24.63 -7.58
CA LEU A 131 -13.94 -24.33 -6.52
C LEU A 131 -15.27 -24.98 -6.83
#